data_60fb1c07ec0674ab7ec5136b7717de09
#
_entry.id   60fb1c07ec0674ab7ec5136b7717de09
#
_cell.length_a   1.000
_cell.length_b   1.000
_cell.length_c   1.000
_cell.angle_alpha   90.00
_cell.angle_beta   90.00
_cell.angle_gamma   90.00
#
_symmetry.space_group_name_H-M   'P 1'
#
loop_
_entity.id
_entity.type
_entity.pdbx_description
1 polymer ?
#
loop_
_entity_poly.entity_id
_entity_poly.type
_entity_poly.pdbx_seq_one_letter_code
_entity_poly.pdbx_strand_id
1 'polypeptide(L)'
;MQRLDRILSEAGVASRKELRAIIRAGRVRVDGALVTDEARKFDETAACITVDGAPVRLRAPILLMLHKPAGYLTAADDPRARTVMELIPEVYRKFGVMPVGRLDKDTEGLLLLTNDGDLAHRIISPRHGVWKRYY
;
A
#
# COMPACT_ATOMS: atom_id res chain seq x y z
N MET A 1 7.92 4.53 -14.12
CA MET A 1 8.37 5.85 -13.59
C MET A 1 7.41 6.36 -12.53
N GLN A 2 7.79 6.33 -11.26
CA GLN A 2 7.02 6.81 -10.12
C GLN A 2 7.75 7.92 -9.36
N ARG A 3 7.03 8.75 -8.61
CA ARG A 3 7.62 9.79 -7.75
C ARG A 3 8.38 9.12 -6.60
N LEU A 4 9.49 9.75 -6.19
CA LEU A 4 10.36 9.24 -5.11
C LEU A 4 9.60 9.06 -3.80
N ASP A 5 8.79 10.05 -3.39
CA ASP A 5 7.98 9.97 -2.17
C ASP A 5 7.01 8.78 -2.19
N ARG A 6 6.45 8.48 -3.36
CA ARG A 6 5.56 7.34 -3.54
C ARG A 6 6.31 6.01 -3.44
N ILE A 7 7.44 5.89 -4.16
CA ILE A 7 8.29 4.67 -4.12
C ILE A 7 8.68 4.34 -2.67
N LEU A 8 9.17 5.33 -1.92
CA LEU A 8 9.57 5.14 -0.53
C LEU A 8 8.40 4.81 0.41
N SER A 9 7.23 5.40 0.17
CA SER A 9 6.01 5.10 0.94
C SER A 9 5.54 3.67 0.71
N GLU A 10 5.52 3.22 -0.54
CA GLU A 10 5.16 1.85 -0.92
C GLU A 10 6.17 0.83 -0.40
N ALA A 11 7.44 1.19 -0.34
CA ALA A 11 8.48 0.39 0.32
C ALA A 11 8.32 0.32 1.85
N GLY A 12 7.45 1.16 2.44
CA GLY A 12 7.20 1.19 3.87
C GLY A 12 8.32 1.83 4.69
N VAL A 13 9.09 2.74 4.09
CA VAL A 13 10.19 3.44 4.76
C VAL A 13 9.67 4.35 5.87
N ALA A 14 8.64 5.16 5.57
CA ALA A 14 8.00 6.06 6.53
C ALA A 14 6.66 6.57 5.97
N SER A 15 5.90 7.32 6.77
CA SER A 15 4.70 8.01 6.31
C SER A 15 5.05 9.11 5.29
N ARG A 16 4.09 9.49 4.45
CA ARG A 16 4.30 10.55 3.44
C ARG A 16 4.78 11.88 4.04
N LYS A 17 4.32 12.22 5.24
CA LYS A 17 4.74 13.44 5.95
C LYS A 17 6.22 13.37 6.35
N GLU A 18 6.63 12.25 6.92
CA GLU A 18 8.01 11.99 7.34
C GLU A 18 8.95 11.89 6.14
N LEU A 19 8.51 11.25 5.05
CA LEU A 19 9.30 11.12 3.82
C LEU A 19 9.72 12.46 3.23
N ARG A 20 8.85 13.46 3.26
CA ARG A 20 9.22 14.81 2.82
C ARG A 20 10.38 15.39 3.62
N ALA A 21 10.34 15.23 4.94
CA ALA A 21 11.43 15.69 5.81
C ALA A 21 12.73 14.91 5.53
N ILE A 22 12.66 13.60 5.40
CA ILE A 22 13.80 12.70 5.11
C ILE A 22 14.46 13.06 3.78
N ILE A 23 13.67 13.26 2.72
CA ILE A 23 14.16 13.59 1.38
C ILE A 23 14.80 14.97 1.37
N ARG A 24 14.13 15.99 1.93
CA ARG A 24 14.64 17.37 1.99
C ARG A 24 15.89 17.49 2.85
N ALA A 25 16.03 16.65 3.87
CA ALA A 25 17.24 16.60 4.70
C ALA A 25 18.45 15.95 4.00
N GLY A 26 18.32 15.51 2.73
CA GLY A 26 19.41 14.94 1.96
C GLY A 26 19.79 13.51 2.39
N ARG A 27 18.87 12.78 3.00
CA ARG A 27 19.10 11.42 3.51
C ARG A 27 18.86 10.34 2.45
N VAL A 28 18.39 10.71 1.26
CA VAL A 28 18.04 9.79 0.18
C VAL A 28 19.01 9.93 -0.99
N ARG A 29 19.50 8.79 -1.47
CA ARG A 29 20.28 8.70 -2.70
C ARG A 29 19.62 7.74 -3.68
N VAL A 30 19.68 8.09 -4.96
CA VAL A 30 19.23 7.23 -6.05
C VAL A 30 20.40 7.05 -7.01
N ASP A 31 20.79 5.81 -7.25
CA ASP A 31 21.96 5.44 -8.04
C ASP A 31 23.25 6.19 -7.57
N GLY A 32 23.39 6.33 -6.25
CA GLY A 32 24.49 7.04 -5.60
C GLY A 32 24.36 8.57 -5.58
N ALA A 33 23.48 9.18 -6.38
CA ALA A 33 23.27 10.62 -6.42
C ALA A 33 22.30 11.08 -5.32
N LEU A 34 22.61 12.20 -4.66
CA LEU A 34 21.74 12.83 -3.68
C LEU A 34 20.47 13.36 -4.35
N VAL A 35 19.30 13.08 -3.75
CA VAL A 35 18.01 13.59 -4.23
C VAL A 35 17.28 14.27 -3.07
N THR A 36 16.88 15.54 -3.29
CA THR A 36 16.14 16.35 -2.31
C THR A 36 14.73 16.74 -2.78
N ASP A 37 14.39 16.41 -4.03
CA ASP A 37 13.06 16.64 -4.61
C ASP A 37 12.22 15.37 -4.52
N GLU A 38 11.19 15.41 -3.66
CA GLU A 38 10.26 14.31 -3.45
C GLU A 38 9.38 13.99 -4.68
N ALA A 39 9.21 14.96 -5.58
CA ALA A 39 8.39 14.80 -6.78
C ALA A 39 9.14 14.18 -7.96
N ARG A 40 10.46 14.15 -7.90
CA ARG A 40 11.29 13.58 -8.96
C ARG A 40 10.92 12.13 -9.22
N LYS A 41 10.81 11.77 -10.50
CA LYS A 41 10.37 10.43 -10.94
C LYS A 41 11.56 9.54 -11.25
N PHE A 42 11.45 8.28 -10.84
CA PHE A 42 12.44 7.24 -11.08
C PHE A 42 11.76 5.96 -11.55
N ASP A 43 12.53 5.10 -12.22
CA ASP A 43 12.10 3.74 -12.50
C ASP A 43 12.27 2.89 -11.24
N GLU A 44 11.16 2.52 -10.63
CA GLU A 44 11.11 1.74 -9.40
C GLU A 44 11.73 0.34 -9.52
N THR A 45 11.86 -0.18 -10.75
CA THR A 45 12.42 -1.52 -10.99
C THR A 45 13.93 -1.49 -11.22
N ALA A 46 14.48 -0.36 -11.67
CA ALA A 46 15.89 -0.22 -12.06
C ALA A 46 16.69 0.63 -11.06
N ALA A 47 16.05 1.60 -10.38
CA ALA A 47 16.75 2.53 -9.50
C ALA A 47 17.22 1.88 -8.20
N CYS A 48 18.49 2.07 -7.87
CA CYS A 48 19.04 1.70 -6.57
C CYS A 48 18.84 2.85 -5.58
N ILE A 49 17.85 2.71 -4.69
CA ILE A 49 17.51 3.75 -3.71
C ILE A 49 18.08 3.37 -2.34
N THR A 50 18.72 4.33 -1.69
CA THR A 50 19.21 4.19 -0.32
C THR A 50 18.68 5.33 0.56
N VAL A 51 18.40 5.02 1.83
CA VAL A 51 18.08 6.00 2.88
C VAL A 51 19.08 5.81 3.99
N ASP A 52 19.81 6.87 4.35
CA ASP A 52 20.93 6.84 5.31
C ASP A 52 21.95 5.74 5.00
N GLY A 53 22.19 5.49 3.72
CA GLY A 53 23.12 4.43 3.26
C GLY A 53 22.52 3.02 3.25
N ALA A 54 21.35 2.80 3.83
CA ALA A 54 20.67 1.49 3.82
C ALA A 54 19.84 1.33 2.54
N PRO A 55 19.97 0.19 1.82
CA PRO A 55 19.21 -0.04 0.60
C PRO A 55 17.72 -0.21 0.89
N VAL A 56 16.89 0.47 0.11
CA VAL A 56 15.42 0.35 0.15
C VAL A 56 15.01 -0.83 -0.72
N ARG A 57 14.39 -1.83 -0.12
CA ARG A 57 13.81 -2.94 -0.85
C ARG A 57 12.37 -2.62 -1.20
N LEU A 58 12.07 -2.54 -2.47
CA LEU A 58 10.69 -2.42 -2.94
C LEU A 58 9.93 -3.69 -2.58
N ARG A 59 8.72 -3.49 -2.07
CA ARG A 59 7.84 -4.62 -1.73
C ARG A 59 7.25 -5.18 -3.02
N ALA A 60 7.29 -6.49 -3.17
CA ALA A 60 6.57 -7.14 -4.26
C ALA A 60 5.07 -6.83 -4.14
N PRO A 61 4.36 -6.60 -5.26
CA PRO A 61 2.91 -6.45 -5.23
C PRO A 61 2.25 -7.74 -4.73
N ILE A 62 1.35 -7.59 -3.77
CA ILE A 62 0.58 -8.68 -3.18
C ILE A 62 -0.89 -8.43 -3.48
N LEU A 63 -1.57 -9.45 -3.95
CA LEU A 63 -3.02 -9.48 -4.07
C LEU A 63 -3.53 -10.71 -3.33
N LEU A 64 -4.37 -10.48 -2.34
CA LEU A 64 -5.04 -11.52 -1.57
C LEU A 64 -6.53 -11.54 -1.91
N MET A 65 -7.10 -12.70 -1.91
CA MET A 65 -8.52 -12.95 -2.05
C MET A 65 -9.04 -13.60 -0.78
N LEU A 66 -9.97 -12.90 -0.11
CA LEU A 66 -10.59 -13.35 1.12
C LEU A 66 -12.06 -13.65 0.87
N HIS A 67 -12.52 -14.81 1.31
CA HIS A 67 -13.94 -15.03 1.55
C HIS A 67 -14.27 -14.44 2.92
N LYS A 68 -14.71 -13.17 2.94
CA LYS A 68 -15.01 -12.47 4.18
C LYS A 68 -16.20 -13.12 4.89
N PRO A 69 -16.05 -13.55 6.16
CA PRO A 69 -17.16 -14.00 6.97
C PRO A 69 -17.95 -12.81 7.53
N ALA A 70 -19.18 -13.06 7.99
CA ALA A 70 -19.95 -12.09 8.76
C ALA A 70 -19.26 -11.77 10.11
N GLY A 71 -19.51 -10.58 10.63
CA GLY A 71 -19.03 -10.15 11.94
C GLY A 71 -17.71 -9.38 11.95
N TYR A 72 -17.11 -9.13 10.79
CA TYR A 72 -15.86 -8.37 10.66
C TYR A 72 -16.06 -7.10 9.85
N LEU A 73 -15.55 -5.98 10.37
CA LEU A 73 -15.52 -4.73 9.62
C LEU A 73 -14.48 -4.76 8.52
N THR A 74 -14.79 -4.15 7.38
CA THR A 74 -13.82 -3.86 6.34
C THR A 74 -13.09 -2.55 6.66
N ALA A 75 -12.14 -2.63 7.57
CA ALA A 75 -11.32 -1.51 8.02
C ALA A 75 -9.90 -1.99 8.33
N ALA A 76 -8.93 -1.07 8.32
CA ALA A 76 -7.55 -1.37 8.69
C ALA A 76 -7.41 -1.67 10.18
N ASP A 77 -8.11 -0.91 10.99
CA ASP A 77 -8.16 -1.02 12.45
C ASP A 77 -9.47 -0.42 12.95
N ASP A 78 -9.97 -0.94 14.07
CA ASP A 78 -11.12 -0.38 14.80
C ASP A 78 -11.00 -0.74 16.28
N PRO A 79 -11.10 0.24 17.21
CA PRO A 79 -10.92 -0.02 18.63
C PRO A 79 -12.12 -0.75 19.29
N ARG A 80 -13.24 -0.85 18.58
CA ARG A 80 -14.51 -1.39 19.15
C ARG A 80 -14.99 -2.65 18.46
N ALA A 81 -14.42 -3.00 17.31
CA ALA A 81 -14.90 -4.12 16.51
C ALA A 81 -13.74 -4.87 15.83
N ARG A 82 -13.97 -6.16 15.62
CA ARG A 82 -13.03 -7.01 14.86
C ARG A 82 -13.02 -6.57 13.41
N THR A 83 -11.84 -6.53 12.82
CA THR A 83 -11.65 -6.16 11.42
C THR A 83 -11.18 -7.34 10.59
N VAL A 84 -11.36 -7.27 9.27
CA VAL A 84 -10.86 -8.27 8.32
C VAL A 84 -9.35 -8.46 8.40
N MET A 85 -8.62 -7.47 8.91
CA MET A 85 -7.16 -7.56 9.06
C MET A 85 -6.73 -8.62 10.09
N GLU A 86 -7.60 -8.97 11.05
CA GLU A 86 -7.34 -10.07 11.99
C GLU A 86 -7.29 -11.44 11.29
N LEU A 87 -7.97 -11.58 10.16
CA LEU A 87 -8.02 -12.80 9.36
C LEU A 87 -6.80 -12.94 8.42
N ILE A 88 -6.04 -11.87 8.25
CA ILE A 88 -4.89 -11.86 7.34
C ILE A 88 -3.64 -12.26 8.11
N PRO A 89 -2.87 -13.26 7.61
CA PRO A 89 -1.62 -13.65 8.23
C PRO A 89 -0.65 -12.47 8.41
N GLU A 90 0.06 -12.45 9.54
CA GLU A 90 0.94 -11.34 9.93
C GLU A 90 1.99 -11.02 8.85
N VAL A 91 2.50 -12.05 8.16
CA VAL A 91 3.47 -11.88 7.07
C VAL A 91 2.95 -10.93 6.00
N TYR A 92 1.67 -11.03 5.62
CA TYR A 92 1.07 -10.13 4.62
C TYR A 92 0.71 -8.77 5.19
N ARG A 93 0.26 -8.70 6.45
CA ARG A 93 -0.01 -7.42 7.12
C ARG A 93 1.23 -6.53 7.18
N LYS A 94 2.40 -7.11 7.43
CA LYS A 94 3.70 -6.40 7.41
C LYS A 94 4.03 -5.81 6.04
N PHE A 95 3.50 -6.36 4.96
CA PHE A 95 3.65 -5.81 3.61
C PHE A 95 2.67 -4.69 3.27
N GLY A 96 1.83 -4.30 4.21
CA GLY A 96 0.94 -3.15 4.06
C GLY A 96 -0.26 -3.43 3.16
N VAL A 97 -0.74 -4.67 3.09
CA VAL A 97 -1.98 -4.98 2.38
C VAL A 97 -3.18 -4.31 3.06
N MET A 98 -4.09 -3.80 2.25
CA MET A 98 -5.30 -3.11 2.68
C MET A 98 -6.50 -3.61 1.88
N PRO A 99 -7.72 -3.59 2.46
CA PRO A 99 -8.92 -3.96 1.73
C PRO A 99 -9.16 -3.08 0.50
N VAL A 100 -9.59 -3.72 -0.59
CA VAL A 100 -10.00 -3.07 -1.84
C VAL A 100 -11.52 -2.95 -1.86
N GLY A 101 -12.03 -1.76 -1.54
CA GLY A 101 -13.45 -1.55 -1.31
C GLY A 101 -13.89 -2.02 0.07
N ARG A 102 -15.19 -2.09 0.26
CA ARG A 102 -15.80 -2.40 1.56
C ARG A 102 -17.01 -3.29 1.38
N LEU A 103 -17.14 -4.28 2.26
CA LEU A 103 -18.36 -5.02 2.52
C LEU A 103 -18.86 -4.64 3.93
N ASP A 104 -20.15 -4.64 4.14
CA ASP A 104 -20.72 -4.40 5.46
C ASP A 104 -20.30 -5.49 6.45
N LYS A 105 -20.38 -5.19 7.74
CA LYS A 105 -19.93 -6.08 8.82
C LYS A 105 -20.49 -7.49 8.69
N ASP A 106 -21.80 -7.59 8.44
CA ASP A 106 -22.52 -8.87 8.39
C ASP A 106 -22.64 -9.44 6.95
N THR A 107 -22.06 -8.76 5.96
CA THR A 107 -21.99 -9.26 4.59
C THR A 107 -20.85 -10.27 4.46
N GLU A 108 -21.15 -11.38 3.80
CA GLU A 108 -20.18 -12.41 3.44
C GLU A 108 -19.82 -12.31 1.97
N GLY A 109 -18.63 -12.76 1.60
CA GLY A 109 -18.24 -12.91 0.20
C GLY A 109 -16.84 -12.41 -0.13
N LEU A 110 -16.61 -12.19 -1.43
CA LEU A 110 -15.31 -11.83 -1.97
C LEU A 110 -14.86 -10.44 -1.52
N LEU A 111 -13.72 -10.39 -0.86
CA LEU A 111 -12.99 -9.18 -0.56
C LEU A 111 -11.55 -9.32 -1.03
N LEU A 112 -11.08 -8.38 -1.83
CA LEU A 112 -9.68 -8.31 -2.24
C LEU A 112 -8.89 -7.43 -1.26
N LEU A 113 -7.63 -7.80 -1.01
CA LEU A 113 -6.69 -6.97 -0.26
C LEU A 113 -5.39 -6.87 -1.06
N THR A 114 -4.80 -5.70 -1.11
CA THR A 114 -3.54 -5.49 -1.84
C THR A 114 -2.70 -4.39 -1.20
N ASN A 115 -1.39 -4.42 -1.43
CA ASN A 115 -0.48 -3.31 -1.16
C ASN A 115 -0.23 -2.44 -2.41
N ASP A 116 -0.84 -2.79 -3.55
CA ASP A 116 -0.79 -2.01 -4.80
C ASP A 116 -1.95 -1.00 -4.83
N GLY A 117 -1.65 0.25 -4.49
CA GLY A 117 -2.64 1.33 -4.45
C GLY A 117 -3.24 1.67 -5.82
N ASP A 118 -2.50 1.47 -6.91
CA ASP A 118 -3.01 1.72 -8.27
C ASP A 118 -4.02 0.66 -8.68
N LEU A 119 -3.71 -0.61 -8.38
CA LEU A 119 -4.64 -1.71 -8.59
C LEU A 119 -5.92 -1.48 -7.78
N ALA A 120 -5.79 -1.16 -6.49
CA ALA A 120 -6.92 -0.87 -5.61
C ALA A 120 -7.78 0.27 -6.18
N HIS A 121 -7.16 1.38 -6.57
CA HIS A 121 -7.88 2.51 -7.16
C HIS A 121 -8.61 2.15 -8.44
N ARG A 122 -8.00 1.39 -9.34
CA ARG A 122 -8.64 0.93 -10.59
C ARG A 122 -9.86 0.05 -10.33
N ILE A 123 -9.82 -0.80 -9.30
CA ILE A 123 -10.93 -1.68 -8.94
C ILE A 123 -12.09 -0.90 -8.30
N ILE A 124 -11.78 0.10 -7.45
CA ILE A 124 -12.79 0.85 -6.69
C ILE A 124 -13.40 1.99 -7.51
N SER A 125 -12.59 2.63 -8.37
CA SER A 125 -12.99 3.86 -9.07
C SER A 125 -14.17 3.61 -10.01
N PRO A 126 -15.23 4.41 -9.93
CA PRO A 126 -16.36 4.34 -10.86
C PRO A 126 -15.97 4.52 -12.33
N ARG A 127 -14.87 5.25 -12.59
CA ARG A 127 -14.36 5.50 -13.96
C ARG A 127 -13.96 4.23 -14.71
N HIS A 128 -13.58 3.19 -13.99
CA HIS A 128 -13.12 1.93 -14.58
C HIS A 128 -14.22 0.89 -14.72
N GLY A 129 -15.42 1.15 -14.19
CA GLY A 129 -16.62 0.35 -14.42
C GLY A 129 -16.50 -1.12 -14.01
N VAL A 130 -15.74 -1.43 -12.96
CA VAL A 130 -15.64 -2.81 -12.46
C VAL A 130 -16.95 -3.22 -11.82
N TRP A 131 -17.59 -4.23 -12.40
CA TRP A 131 -18.86 -4.75 -11.91
C TRP A 131 -18.71 -5.49 -10.58
N LYS A 132 -19.63 -5.19 -9.65
CA LYS A 132 -19.78 -5.91 -8.39
C LYS A 132 -21.17 -6.53 -8.36
N ARG A 133 -21.22 -7.84 -8.07
CA ARG A 133 -22.47 -8.58 -7.98
C ARG A 133 -22.74 -8.99 -6.54
N TYR A 134 -23.96 -8.73 -6.10
CA TYR A 134 -24.47 -9.09 -4.79
C TYR A 134 -25.68 -10.00 -4.94
N TYR A 135 -25.82 -10.98 -4.04
CA TYR A 135 -26.95 -11.89 -3.97
C TYR A 135 -27.71 -11.70 -2.66
#